data_98bb0a8112f32f7d3d7eca86d0b8e13b
#
_entry.id   98bb0a8112f32f7d3d7eca86d0b8e13b
#
_cell.length_a   1.000
_cell.length_b   1.000
_cell.length_c   1.000
_cell.angle_alpha   90.00
_cell.angle_beta   90.00
_cell.angle_gamma   90.00
#
_symmetry.space_group_name_H-M   'P 1'
#
loop_
_entity.id
_entity.type
_entity.pdbx_description
1 polymer ?
#
loop_
_entity_poly.entity_id
_entity_poly.type
_entity_poly.pdbx_seq_one_letter_code
_entity_poly.pdbx_strand_id
1 'polypeptide(L)'
;AESRTSPLSTERVLQESFADVCFRTQPGAPYTTLREIAFPDWREARSSLRTTNFLSAVTTLSSSRLIMVLPKKTADTLANAGLVAIVETQAKSVVQTPHLIWHHRTDQDLAMQWVRSVLFSSAQET
;
A
#
# COMPACT_ATOMS: atom_id res chain seq x y z
N ALA A 1 -11.65 -21.85 -19.24
CA ALA A 1 -11.69 -22.39 -17.87
C ALA A 1 -10.78 -21.51 -17.00
N GLU A 2 -11.38 -20.58 -16.24
CA GLU A 2 -10.68 -19.84 -15.22
C GLU A 2 -10.25 -20.81 -14.13
N SER A 3 -8.97 -21.09 -14.06
CA SER A 3 -8.37 -21.78 -12.93
C SER A 3 -8.50 -20.86 -11.72
N ARG A 4 -9.56 -21.01 -10.94
CA ARG A 4 -9.66 -20.41 -9.62
C ARG A 4 -8.60 -21.07 -8.74
N THR A 5 -7.44 -20.45 -8.72
CA THR A 5 -6.40 -20.81 -7.76
C THR A 5 -6.94 -20.48 -6.38
N SER A 6 -6.97 -21.44 -5.47
CA SER A 6 -7.39 -21.20 -4.09
C SER A 6 -6.49 -20.13 -3.45
N PRO A 7 -7.02 -19.27 -2.55
CA PRO A 7 -6.22 -18.27 -1.87
C PRO A 7 -5.00 -18.90 -1.18
N LEU A 8 -3.85 -18.26 -1.31
CA LEU A 8 -2.62 -18.75 -0.70
C LEU A 8 -2.71 -18.68 0.83
N SER A 9 -2.24 -19.71 1.52
CA SER A 9 -2.11 -19.66 2.97
C SER A 9 -1.07 -18.61 3.38
N THR A 10 -1.21 -18.08 4.59
CA THR A 10 -0.25 -17.12 5.15
C THR A 10 1.17 -17.68 5.16
N GLU A 11 1.34 -18.94 5.54
CA GLU A 11 2.65 -19.60 5.56
C GLU A 11 3.28 -19.64 4.16
N ARG A 12 2.49 -19.90 3.13
CA ARG A 12 2.99 -19.92 1.74
C ARG A 12 3.42 -18.52 1.28
N VAL A 13 2.66 -17.49 1.62
CA VAL A 13 3.00 -16.10 1.31
C VAL A 13 4.31 -15.69 1.99
N LEU A 14 4.52 -16.08 3.24
CA LEU A 14 5.72 -15.74 4.02
C LEU A 14 7.00 -16.42 3.52
N GLN A 15 6.88 -17.45 2.69
CA GLN A 15 8.03 -18.07 2.02
C GLN A 15 8.56 -17.26 0.83
N GLU A 16 7.77 -16.33 0.32
CA GLU A 16 8.16 -15.47 -0.79
C GLU A 16 9.01 -14.28 -0.32
N SER A 17 9.68 -13.62 -1.27
CA SER A 17 10.43 -12.40 -1.01
C SER A 17 9.59 -11.17 -1.34
N PHE A 18 9.73 -10.15 -0.52
CA PHE A 18 8.97 -8.91 -0.64
C PHE A 18 9.79 -7.76 -1.23
N ALA A 19 9.10 -6.91 -1.98
CA ALA A 19 9.53 -5.56 -2.28
C ALA A 19 8.78 -4.60 -1.36
N ASP A 20 9.51 -3.80 -0.61
CA ASP A 20 8.95 -2.90 0.39
C ASP A 20 9.24 -1.44 0.06
N VAL A 21 8.20 -0.61 0.05
CA VAL A 21 8.35 0.84 0.05
C VAL A 21 8.43 1.32 1.48
N CYS A 22 9.53 1.99 1.79
CA CYS A 22 9.82 2.51 3.11
C CYS A 22 9.42 3.98 3.23
N PHE A 23 8.81 4.34 4.33
CA PHE A 23 8.45 5.72 4.65
C PHE A 23 8.58 5.98 6.15
N ARG A 24 8.49 7.24 6.53
CA ARG A 24 8.45 7.65 7.93
C ARG A 24 7.07 8.17 8.27
N THR A 25 6.56 7.80 9.41
CA THR A 25 5.27 8.27 9.92
C THR A 25 5.35 9.71 10.43
N GLN A 26 6.54 10.15 10.84
CA GLN A 26 6.84 11.51 11.28
C GLN A 26 8.32 11.81 11.12
N PRO A 27 8.73 13.09 11.09
CA PRO A 27 10.15 13.47 11.05
C PRO A 27 10.93 12.84 12.22
N GLY A 28 12.09 12.24 11.90
CA GLY A 28 12.95 11.57 12.90
C GLY A 28 12.53 10.16 13.29
N ALA A 29 11.34 9.69 12.92
CA ALA A 29 10.93 8.31 13.15
C ALA A 29 11.74 7.32 12.30
N PRO A 30 11.89 6.07 12.75
CA PRO A 30 12.45 5.00 11.92
C PRO A 30 11.62 4.79 10.65
N TYR A 31 12.27 4.30 9.61
CA TYR A 31 11.54 3.84 8.41
C TYR A 31 10.69 2.61 8.73
N THR A 32 9.51 2.59 8.19
CA THR A 32 8.58 1.46 8.23
C THR A 32 8.04 1.18 6.84
N THR A 33 7.28 0.12 6.68
CA THR A 33 6.67 -0.29 5.41
C THR A 33 5.18 -0.53 5.61
N LEU A 34 4.41 -0.50 4.50
CA LEU A 34 2.99 -0.87 4.55
C LEU A 34 2.80 -2.30 5.05
N ARG A 35 3.70 -3.21 4.69
CA ARG A 35 3.64 -4.60 5.14
C ARG A 35 3.77 -4.71 6.66
N GLU A 36 4.71 -4.00 7.26
CA GLU A 36 4.92 -4.01 8.72
C GLU A 36 3.74 -3.39 9.47
N ILE A 37 3.08 -2.39 8.89
CA ILE A 37 1.89 -1.76 9.49
C ILE A 37 0.66 -2.64 9.34
N ALA A 38 0.41 -3.15 8.15
CA ALA A 38 -0.79 -3.92 7.86
C ALA A 38 -0.74 -5.34 8.46
N PHE A 39 0.46 -5.92 8.49
CA PHE A 39 0.68 -7.29 8.94
C PHE A 39 1.89 -7.35 9.87
N PRO A 40 1.76 -6.94 11.13
CA PRO A 40 2.88 -6.93 12.09
C PRO A 40 3.59 -8.29 12.23
N ASP A 41 2.82 -9.38 12.13
CA ASP A 41 3.34 -10.75 12.20
C ASP A 41 4.19 -11.13 10.98
N TRP A 42 4.16 -10.34 9.91
CA TRP A 42 4.96 -10.55 8.71
C TRP A 42 6.28 -9.77 8.71
N ARG A 43 6.63 -9.14 9.81
CA ARG A 43 7.84 -8.32 9.93
C ARG A 43 9.11 -9.10 9.58
N GLU A 44 9.20 -10.35 10.01
CA GLU A 44 10.35 -11.22 9.79
C GLU A 44 10.39 -11.84 8.37
N ALA A 45 9.37 -11.60 7.53
CA ALA A 45 9.38 -12.07 6.17
C ALA A 45 10.52 -11.42 5.37
N ARG A 46 11.11 -12.19 4.47
CA ARG A 46 12.26 -11.76 3.68
C ARG A 46 11.94 -10.55 2.79
N SER A 47 12.69 -9.48 2.94
CA SER A 47 12.65 -8.32 2.06
C SER A 47 13.87 -8.34 1.12
N SER A 48 13.64 -8.44 -0.18
CA SER A 48 14.70 -8.43 -1.18
C SER A 48 14.93 -7.05 -1.80
N LEU A 49 13.95 -6.16 -1.68
CA LEU A 49 14.06 -4.76 -2.09
C LEU A 49 13.44 -3.88 -1.01
N ARG A 50 14.19 -2.89 -0.57
CA ARG A 50 13.67 -1.79 0.26
C ARG A 50 14.03 -0.48 -0.39
N THR A 51 13.04 0.34 -0.69
CA THR A 51 13.22 1.63 -1.36
C THR A 51 12.24 2.66 -0.82
N THR A 52 12.58 3.93 -0.90
CA THR A 52 11.66 5.03 -0.63
C THR A 52 10.92 5.50 -1.89
N ASN A 53 11.25 4.95 -3.04
CA ASN A 53 10.67 5.32 -4.33
C ASN A 53 9.64 4.27 -4.77
N PHE A 54 8.36 4.69 -4.78
CA PHE A 54 7.26 3.81 -5.16
C PHE A 54 7.37 3.30 -6.61
N LEU A 55 7.72 4.16 -7.56
CA LEU A 55 7.82 3.78 -8.96
C LEU A 55 8.92 2.74 -9.19
N SER A 56 10.06 2.91 -8.53
CA SER A 56 11.14 1.91 -8.58
C SER A 56 10.70 0.56 -8.05
N ALA A 57 9.93 0.54 -6.96
CA ALA A 57 9.39 -0.70 -6.41
C ALA A 57 8.43 -1.38 -7.39
N VAL A 58 7.50 -0.64 -7.98
CA VAL A 58 6.52 -1.18 -8.96
C VAL A 58 7.23 -1.69 -10.21
N THR A 59 8.22 -0.97 -10.73
CA THR A 59 8.99 -1.39 -11.89
C THR A 59 9.74 -2.70 -11.63
N THR A 60 10.35 -2.82 -10.46
CA THR A 60 11.02 -4.06 -10.06
C THR A 60 10.02 -5.20 -9.87
N LEU A 61 8.87 -4.91 -9.27
CA LEU A 61 7.80 -5.89 -9.06
C LEU A 61 7.31 -6.48 -10.38
N SER A 62 7.07 -5.64 -11.39
CA SER A 62 6.56 -6.06 -12.72
C SER A 62 7.51 -6.97 -13.50
N SER A 63 8.80 -6.95 -13.18
CA SER A 63 9.84 -7.75 -13.83
C SER A 63 10.47 -8.83 -12.94
N SER A 64 9.88 -9.10 -11.79
CA SER A 64 10.41 -10.04 -10.79
C SER A 64 9.31 -10.95 -10.24
N ARG A 65 9.69 -11.84 -9.34
CA ARG A 65 8.76 -12.70 -8.59
C ARG A 65 8.51 -12.19 -7.16
N LEU A 66 8.80 -10.92 -6.91
CA LEU A 66 8.59 -10.32 -5.61
C LEU A 66 7.10 -10.07 -5.34
N ILE A 67 6.74 -10.05 -4.09
CA ILE A 67 5.40 -9.68 -3.60
C ILE A 67 5.48 -8.31 -2.92
N MET A 68 4.42 -7.55 -3.02
CA MET A 68 4.31 -6.24 -2.40
C MET A 68 2.95 -6.08 -1.73
N VAL A 69 2.93 -5.49 -0.56
CA VAL A 69 1.69 -5.10 0.12
C VAL A 69 1.33 -3.68 -0.29
N LEU A 70 0.15 -3.51 -0.84
CA LEU A 70 -0.37 -2.23 -1.33
C LEU A 70 -1.80 -1.98 -0.85
N PRO A 71 -2.23 -0.72 -0.76
CA PRO A 71 -3.64 -0.41 -0.64
C PRO A 71 -4.42 -1.01 -1.82
N LYS A 72 -5.60 -1.58 -1.53
CA LYS A 72 -6.39 -2.30 -2.54
C LYS A 72 -6.62 -1.50 -3.82
N LYS A 73 -7.01 -0.24 -3.71
CA LYS A 73 -7.23 0.63 -4.89
C LYS A 73 -5.99 0.81 -5.76
N THR A 74 -4.83 0.99 -5.12
CA THR A 74 -3.56 1.09 -5.83
C THR A 74 -3.23 -0.22 -6.54
N ALA A 75 -3.41 -1.34 -5.86
CA ALA A 75 -3.21 -2.66 -6.45
C ALA A 75 -4.15 -2.92 -7.65
N ASP A 76 -5.43 -2.59 -7.50
CA ASP A 76 -6.42 -2.72 -8.58
C ASP A 76 -6.05 -1.85 -9.80
N THR A 77 -5.63 -0.61 -9.57
CA THR A 77 -5.19 0.30 -10.65
C THR A 77 -3.99 -0.25 -11.41
N LEU A 78 -2.99 -0.76 -10.69
CA LEU A 78 -1.80 -1.34 -11.31
C LEU A 78 -2.10 -2.65 -12.04
N ALA A 79 -2.99 -3.46 -11.49
CA ALA A 79 -3.42 -4.71 -12.12
C ALA A 79 -4.22 -4.44 -13.41
N ASN A 80 -5.13 -3.46 -13.40
CA ASN A 80 -5.87 -3.03 -14.58
C ASN A 80 -4.95 -2.46 -15.67
N ALA A 81 -3.84 -1.85 -15.29
CA ALA A 81 -2.80 -1.39 -16.22
C ALA A 81 -1.87 -2.54 -16.71
N GLY A 82 -2.07 -3.77 -16.25
CA GLY A 82 -1.25 -4.92 -16.64
C GLY A 82 0.16 -4.95 -16.04
N LEU A 83 0.42 -4.13 -15.01
CA LEU A 83 1.75 -4.01 -14.40
C LEU A 83 2.01 -5.07 -13.32
N VAL A 84 0.98 -5.53 -12.65
CA VAL A 84 1.05 -6.51 -11.56
C VAL A 84 -0.12 -7.48 -11.63
N ALA A 85 0.00 -8.61 -10.93
CA ALA A 85 -1.12 -9.51 -10.66
C ALA A 85 -1.45 -9.48 -9.17
N ILE A 86 -2.74 -9.50 -8.86
CA ILE A 86 -3.21 -9.57 -7.47
C ILE A 86 -3.16 -11.03 -7.02
N VAL A 87 -2.51 -11.26 -5.89
CA VAL A 87 -2.46 -12.56 -5.23
C VAL A 87 -3.51 -12.59 -4.14
N GLU A 88 -4.48 -13.48 -4.26
CA GLU A 88 -5.45 -13.73 -3.20
C GLU A 88 -4.80 -14.54 -2.07
N THR A 89 -4.99 -14.10 -0.84
CA THR A 89 -4.45 -14.74 0.35
C THR A 89 -5.53 -14.96 1.39
N GLN A 90 -5.26 -15.87 2.33
CA GLN A 90 -6.13 -16.11 3.48
C GLN A 90 -5.96 -15.05 4.58
N ALA A 91 -4.99 -14.14 4.43
CA ALA A 91 -4.78 -13.06 5.38
C ALA A 91 -5.96 -12.09 5.39
N LYS A 92 -6.34 -11.65 6.58
CA LYS A 92 -7.42 -10.67 6.72
C LYS A 92 -6.95 -9.31 6.22
N SER A 93 -7.78 -8.67 5.41
CA SER A 93 -7.57 -7.28 5.00
C SER A 93 -7.55 -6.36 6.21
N VAL A 94 -6.63 -5.41 6.20
CA VAL A 94 -6.55 -4.34 7.19
C VAL A 94 -7.12 -3.07 6.57
N VAL A 95 -8.10 -2.48 7.24
CA VAL A 95 -8.66 -1.20 6.82
C VAL A 95 -7.78 -0.09 7.37
N GLN A 96 -7.27 0.74 6.47
CA GLN A 96 -6.56 1.97 6.84
C GLN A 96 -7.46 3.16 6.59
N THR A 97 -7.52 4.06 7.57
CA THR A 97 -8.26 5.32 7.47
C THR A 97 -7.26 6.46 7.31
N PRO A 98 -7.05 6.97 6.11
CA PRO A 98 -6.21 8.15 5.92
C PRO A 98 -6.87 9.37 6.56
N HIS A 99 -6.05 10.26 7.10
CA HIS A 99 -6.49 11.51 7.73
C HIS A 99 -5.94 12.70 6.97
N LEU A 100 -6.80 13.69 6.74
CA LEU A 100 -6.38 14.98 6.24
C LEU A 100 -6.04 15.88 7.43
N ILE A 101 -4.81 16.36 7.46
CA ILE A 101 -4.30 17.21 8.54
C ILE A 101 -3.89 18.56 7.97
N TRP A 102 -4.28 19.64 8.66
CA TRP A 102 -3.86 21.00 8.28
C TRP A 102 -3.55 21.84 9.52
N HIS A 103 -2.79 22.90 9.30
CA HIS A 103 -2.44 23.82 10.36
C HIS A 103 -3.60 24.79 10.62
N HIS A 104 -3.86 25.15 11.89
CA HIS A 104 -4.96 26.04 12.28
C HIS A 104 -4.92 27.40 11.56
N ARG A 105 -3.73 27.88 11.15
CA ARG A 105 -3.60 29.13 10.38
C ARG A 105 -4.34 29.13 9.04
N THR A 106 -4.56 27.96 8.45
CA THR A 106 -5.27 27.80 7.18
C THR A 106 -6.73 27.37 7.36
N ASP A 107 -7.19 27.29 8.60
CA ASP A 107 -8.54 26.77 8.89
C ASP A 107 -9.64 27.67 8.28
N GLN A 108 -9.46 28.98 8.35
CA GLN A 108 -10.40 29.97 7.81
C GLN A 108 -10.08 30.42 6.39
N ASP A 109 -9.03 29.93 5.78
CA ASP A 109 -8.68 30.24 4.39
C ASP A 109 -9.69 29.59 3.43
N LEU A 110 -10.40 30.40 2.66
CA LEU A 110 -11.46 29.94 1.77
C LEU A 110 -10.96 29.02 0.66
N ALA A 111 -9.78 29.30 0.11
CA ALA A 111 -9.18 28.45 -0.91
C ALA A 111 -8.82 27.09 -0.34
N MET A 112 -8.24 27.06 0.86
CA MET A 112 -7.90 25.80 1.54
C MET A 112 -9.12 25.03 2.01
N GLN A 113 -10.17 25.69 2.42
CA GLN A 113 -11.46 25.05 2.73
C GLN A 113 -12.05 24.37 1.48
N TRP A 114 -11.97 25.04 0.33
CA TRP A 114 -12.41 24.44 -0.93
C TRP A 114 -11.58 23.21 -1.30
N VAL A 115 -10.26 23.29 -1.19
CA VAL A 115 -9.37 22.14 -1.45
C VAL A 115 -9.73 20.96 -0.53
N ARG A 116 -9.93 21.21 0.77
CA ARG A 116 -10.34 20.16 1.71
C ARG A 116 -11.66 19.53 1.33
N SER A 117 -12.66 20.35 0.93
CA SER A 117 -13.97 19.83 0.51
C SER A 117 -13.87 18.93 -0.72
N VAL A 118 -13.04 19.28 -1.70
CA VAL A 118 -12.80 18.48 -2.90
C VAL A 118 -12.14 17.15 -2.52
N LEU A 119 -11.13 17.17 -1.66
CA LEU A 119 -10.46 15.95 -1.21
C LEU A 119 -11.40 15.01 -0.45
N PHE A 120 -12.24 15.54 0.45
CA PHE A 120 -13.23 14.73 1.16
C PHE A 120 -14.26 14.13 0.21
N SER A 121 -14.79 14.90 -0.72
CA SER A 121 -15.75 14.39 -1.71
C SER A 121 -15.14 13.28 -2.56
N SER A 122 -13.93 13.49 -3.06
CA SER A 122 -13.21 12.47 -3.86
C SER A 122 -12.94 11.18 -3.09
N ALA A 123 -12.68 11.28 -1.78
CA ALA A 123 -12.46 10.12 -0.94
C ALA A 123 -13.75 9.32 -0.67
N GLN A 124 -14.92 9.97 -0.69
CA GLN A 124 -16.21 9.31 -0.46
C GLN A 124 -16.77 8.63 -1.71
N GLU A 125 -16.42 9.09 -2.91
CA GLU A 125 -16.85 8.50 -4.19
C GLU A 125 -16.24 7.13 -4.50
N THR A 126 -15.50 6.64 -3.61
CA THR A 126 -14.81 5.36 -3.71
C THR A 126 -15.27 4.43 -2.62
#